data_62c1d0e0ee52c3d524fe1f961e798784
#
_entry.id   62c1d0e0ee52c3d524fe1f961e798784
#
_cell.length_a   1.000
_cell.length_b   1.000
_cell.length_c   1.000
_cell.angle_alpha   90.00
_cell.angle_beta   90.00
_cell.angle_gamma   90.00
#
_symmetry.space_group_name_H-M   'P 1'
#
loop_
_entity.id
_entity.type
_entity.pdbx_description
1 polymer ?
#
loop_
_entity_poly.entity_id
_entity_poly.type
_entity_poly.pdbx_seq_one_letter_code
_entity_poly.pdbx_strand_id
1 'polypeptide(L)'
;EHSLGYLISGDKQTVLGFKRQDVLDFMKQYYTADRMTIAISGYFEEARVLEELENCFGGIAPGYKASLLEANAQIAKAKYYPSLYMQHKDVEQVHMIIAFESLDYYDPERYILSVVNSLLGGNVNSRLFQTIREEMGLSYAIYSYGGSYEKGGLFHIYAAVHPNQVRPVLKAVVDIIQKLKKELVSDRELYIVKESVKTDLIISDESTYNRISNYGKSYIHGETIETVEEAAEKIGQVTAEEVRAFVQKHFDLSQMSLSLVGDLKTLPREEMEELWMTYRTEKA
;
A
#
# COMPACT_ATOMS: atom_id res chain seq x y z
N GLU A 1 19.05 -2.96 9.73
CA GLU A 1 18.71 -2.32 8.43
C GLU A 1 18.01 -3.34 7.56
N HIS A 2 16.84 -2.98 6.99
CA HIS A 2 16.03 -3.85 6.14
C HIS A 2 15.85 -3.21 4.77
N SER A 3 15.83 -4.02 3.69
CA SER A 3 15.72 -3.51 2.30
C SER A 3 14.49 -2.63 2.05
N LEU A 4 13.36 -2.90 2.72
CA LEU A 4 12.16 -2.05 2.65
C LEU A 4 12.36 -0.63 3.22
N GLY A 5 13.45 -0.37 3.94
CA GLY A 5 13.78 0.96 4.46
C GLY A 5 14.63 1.81 3.53
N TYR A 6 15.09 1.27 2.39
CA TYR A 6 15.87 2.03 1.42
C TYR A 6 14.99 2.77 0.43
N LEU A 7 15.44 3.94 0.00
CA LEU A 7 14.78 4.67 -1.10
C LEU A 7 14.98 3.89 -2.41
N ILE A 8 13.88 3.54 -3.07
CA ILE A 8 13.90 2.80 -4.36
C ILE A 8 14.69 3.57 -5.41
N SER A 9 14.54 4.89 -5.47
CA SER A 9 15.26 5.75 -6.42
C SER A 9 16.72 6.04 -6.03
N GLY A 10 17.18 5.56 -4.87
CA GLY A 10 18.48 5.92 -4.34
C GLY A 10 18.63 7.40 -4.01
N ASP A 11 19.87 7.85 -3.89
CA ASP A 11 20.22 9.26 -3.74
C ASP A 11 21.02 9.76 -4.95
N LYS A 12 21.30 11.07 -4.97
CA LYS A 12 22.03 11.73 -6.07
C LYS A 12 23.41 11.11 -6.30
N GLN A 13 24.12 10.71 -5.25
CA GLN A 13 25.46 10.15 -5.36
C GLN A 13 25.41 8.74 -5.96
N THR A 14 24.47 7.92 -5.46
CA THR A 14 24.22 6.56 -5.97
C THR A 14 23.88 6.58 -7.46
N VAL A 15 22.90 7.44 -7.85
CA VAL A 15 22.45 7.52 -9.25
C VAL A 15 23.56 8.02 -10.18
N LEU A 16 24.32 9.04 -9.78
CA LEU A 16 25.43 9.56 -10.56
C LEU A 16 26.65 8.59 -10.60
N GLY A 17 26.72 7.67 -9.64
CA GLY A 17 27.79 6.67 -9.56
C GLY A 17 27.62 5.52 -10.57
N PHE A 18 26.39 5.22 -11.00
CA PHE A 18 26.11 4.10 -11.90
C PHE A 18 26.75 4.28 -13.28
N LYS A 19 27.39 3.22 -13.73
CA LYS A 19 28.00 3.10 -15.06
C LYS A 19 27.25 2.04 -15.86
N ARG A 20 27.38 2.12 -17.19
CA ARG A 20 26.81 1.08 -18.09
C ARG A 20 27.22 -0.33 -17.68
N GLN A 21 28.47 -0.52 -17.21
CA GLN A 21 28.98 -1.84 -16.82
C GLN A 21 28.20 -2.38 -15.60
N ASP A 22 27.89 -1.57 -14.62
CA ASP A 22 27.12 -1.99 -13.42
C ASP A 22 25.74 -2.53 -13.82
N VAL A 23 25.07 -1.87 -14.79
CA VAL A 23 23.78 -2.34 -15.32
C VAL A 23 23.93 -3.66 -16.06
N LEU A 24 24.95 -3.81 -16.89
CA LEU A 24 25.20 -5.05 -17.64
C LEU A 24 25.53 -6.22 -16.69
N ASP A 25 26.33 -5.97 -15.67
CA ASP A 25 26.69 -6.99 -14.68
C ASP A 25 25.47 -7.40 -13.86
N PHE A 26 24.62 -6.45 -13.47
CA PHE A 26 23.35 -6.73 -12.82
C PHE A 26 22.43 -7.59 -13.72
N MET A 27 22.25 -7.21 -14.98
CA MET A 27 21.44 -8.00 -15.92
C MET A 27 22.00 -9.41 -16.09
N LYS A 28 23.32 -9.55 -16.28
CA LYS A 28 23.96 -10.87 -16.43
C LYS A 28 23.76 -11.75 -15.19
N GLN A 29 23.75 -11.16 -14.02
CA GLN A 29 23.61 -11.88 -12.74
C GLN A 29 22.17 -12.27 -12.44
N TYR A 30 21.21 -11.41 -12.78
CA TYR A 30 19.83 -11.53 -12.27
C TYR A 30 18.77 -11.78 -13.35
N TYR A 31 19.04 -11.49 -14.63
CA TYR A 31 18.10 -11.72 -15.73
C TYR A 31 18.35 -13.10 -16.34
N THR A 32 17.98 -14.13 -15.59
CA THR A 32 18.17 -15.54 -15.95
C THR A 32 16.80 -16.22 -16.11
N ALA A 33 16.72 -17.30 -16.91
CA ALA A 33 15.46 -17.94 -17.27
C ALA A 33 14.63 -18.37 -16.03
N ASP A 34 15.31 -18.88 -15.02
CA ASP A 34 14.74 -19.33 -13.75
C ASP A 34 14.21 -18.19 -12.84
N ARG A 35 14.42 -16.93 -13.22
CA ARG A 35 13.93 -15.73 -12.54
C ARG A 35 12.95 -14.91 -13.36
N MET A 36 12.54 -15.41 -14.51
CA MET A 36 11.62 -14.71 -15.40
C MET A 36 10.25 -15.36 -15.39
N THR A 37 9.23 -14.57 -15.27
CA THR A 37 7.84 -14.95 -15.46
C THR A 37 7.25 -14.10 -16.57
N ILE A 38 6.67 -14.73 -17.58
CA ILE A 38 6.02 -14.05 -18.69
C ILE A 38 4.52 -14.30 -18.57
N ALA A 39 3.74 -13.23 -18.47
CA ALA A 39 2.30 -13.28 -18.45
C ALA A 39 1.75 -12.56 -19.69
N ILE A 40 0.78 -13.18 -20.36
CA ILE A 40 0.17 -12.65 -21.57
C ILE A 40 -1.35 -12.73 -21.43
N SER A 41 -2.03 -11.67 -21.79
CA SER A 41 -3.50 -11.61 -21.80
C SER A 41 -3.98 -10.85 -23.02
N GLY A 42 -5.06 -11.33 -23.63
CA GLY A 42 -5.67 -10.73 -24.82
C GLY A 42 -6.11 -11.78 -25.81
N TYR A 43 -6.36 -11.36 -27.05
CA TYR A 43 -6.71 -12.27 -28.16
C TYR A 43 -5.44 -12.64 -28.92
N PHE A 44 -5.00 -13.90 -28.83
CA PHE A 44 -3.81 -14.40 -29.52
C PHE A 44 -3.92 -15.91 -29.82
N GLU A 45 -3.11 -16.37 -30.75
CA GLU A 45 -2.94 -17.77 -31.08
C GLU A 45 -1.79 -18.34 -30.21
N GLU A 46 -2.14 -19.25 -29.28
CA GLU A 46 -1.22 -19.77 -28.27
C GLU A 46 0.07 -20.36 -28.88
N ALA A 47 -0.06 -21.22 -29.91
CA ALA A 47 1.06 -21.87 -30.56
C ALA A 47 2.07 -20.87 -31.12
N ARG A 48 1.58 -19.80 -31.76
CA ARG A 48 2.43 -18.75 -32.30
C ARG A 48 3.14 -17.96 -31.23
N VAL A 49 2.44 -17.65 -30.16
CA VAL A 49 3.03 -16.93 -29.01
C VAL A 49 4.11 -17.77 -28.34
N LEU A 50 3.88 -19.05 -28.13
CA LEU A 50 4.88 -19.96 -27.56
C LEU A 50 6.13 -20.07 -28.45
N GLU A 51 5.95 -20.15 -29.78
CA GLU A 51 7.08 -20.15 -30.73
C GLU A 51 7.90 -18.85 -30.65
N GLU A 52 7.23 -17.70 -30.60
CA GLU A 52 7.92 -16.40 -30.47
C GLU A 52 8.61 -16.24 -29.13
N LEU A 53 8.04 -16.75 -28.05
CA LEU A 53 8.67 -16.76 -26.72
C LEU A 53 9.93 -17.64 -26.72
N GLU A 54 9.85 -18.83 -27.31
CA GLU A 54 11.03 -19.70 -27.43
C GLU A 54 12.13 -19.05 -28.27
N ASN A 55 11.77 -18.40 -29.39
CA ASN A 55 12.72 -17.68 -30.21
C ASN A 55 13.39 -16.51 -29.50
N CYS A 56 12.64 -15.76 -28.66
CA CYS A 56 13.16 -14.57 -27.96
C CYS A 56 13.88 -14.91 -26.65
N PHE A 57 13.43 -15.90 -25.91
CA PHE A 57 13.86 -16.16 -24.53
C PHE A 57 14.50 -17.53 -24.33
N GLY A 58 14.26 -18.50 -25.24
CA GLY A 58 14.76 -19.87 -25.08
C GLY A 58 16.30 -19.99 -25.02
N GLY A 59 17.02 -18.99 -25.53
CA GLY A 59 18.48 -18.90 -25.42
C GLY A 59 18.99 -18.34 -24.08
N ILE A 60 18.13 -17.92 -23.18
CA ILE A 60 18.53 -17.39 -21.87
C ILE A 60 18.86 -18.55 -20.94
N ALA A 61 20.13 -18.63 -20.52
CA ALA A 61 20.58 -19.70 -19.64
C ALA A 61 19.98 -19.57 -18.24
N PRO A 62 19.62 -20.68 -17.57
CA PRO A 62 19.38 -20.67 -16.15
C PRO A 62 20.65 -20.31 -15.41
N GLY A 63 20.59 -19.39 -14.48
CA GLY A 63 21.79 -18.90 -13.78
C GLY A 63 21.65 -18.87 -12.27
N TYR A 64 20.48 -19.26 -11.79
CA TYR A 64 20.16 -19.11 -10.40
C TYR A 64 20.82 -20.19 -9.52
N LYS A 65 21.50 -19.75 -8.49
CA LYS A 65 21.96 -20.65 -7.45
C LYS A 65 20.89 -20.74 -6.36
N ALA A 66 20.45 -21.96 -6.03
CA ALA A 66 19.50 -22.25 -4.95
C ALA A 66 19.80 -21.48 -3.65
N SER A 67 21.08 -21.20 -3.39
CA SER A 67 21.55 -20.40 -2.26
C SER A 67 20.95 -18.99 -2.16
N LEU A 68 20.46 -18.39 -3.25
CA LEU A 68 19.80 -17.07 -3.19
C LEU A 68 18.33 -17.15 -2.77
N LEU A 69 17.62 -18.22 -3.13
CA LEU A 69 16.27 -18.48 -2.58
C LEU A 69 16.34 -18.71 -1.08
N GLU A 70 17.31 -19.51 -0.64
CA GLU A 70 17.54 -19.75 0.78
C GLU A 70 17.91 -18.45 1.53
N ALA A 71 18.75 -17.60 0.92
CA ALA A 71 19.10 -16.30 1.49
C ALA A 71 17.88 -15.36 1.59
N ASN A 72 17.01 -15.31 0.57
CA ASN A 72 15.78 -14.53 0.59
C ASN A 72 14.78 -15.07 1.62
N ALA A 73 14.68 -16.39 1.78
CA ALA A 73 13.84 -17.02 2.78
C ALA A 73 14.28 -16.68 4.22
N GLN A 74 15.57 -16.40 4.42
CA GLN A 74 16.14 -16.00 5.71
C GLN A 74 15.97 -14.52 6.05
N ILE A 75 15.53 -13.67 5.08
CA ILE A 75 15.24 -12.26 5.37
C ILE A 75 14.10 -12.19 6.38
N ALA A 76 14.38 -11.64 7.56
CA ALA A 76 13.37 -11.45 8.60
C ALA A 76 12.25 -10.49 8.14
N LYS A 77 11.09 -10.57 8.80
CA LYS A 77 10.06 -9.55 8.62
C LYS A 77 10.62 -8.16 8.96
N ALA A 78 10.19 -7.15 8.20
CA ALA A 78 10.53 -5.77 8.49
C ALA A 78 9.98 -5.38 9.88
N LYS A 79 10.79 -4.66 10.65
CA LYS A 79 10.32 -4.09 11.92
C LYS A 79 9.84 -2.68 11.67
N TYR A 80 8.62 -2.41 12.08
CA TYR A 80 8.04 -1.07 12.03
C TYR A 80 8.42 -0.28 13.29
N TYR A 81 8.80 0.97 13.10
CA TYR A 81 9.08 1.91 14.18
C TYR A 81 8.31 3.20 13.93
N PRO A 82 7.38 3.59 14.82
CA PRO A 82 6.66 4.83 14.67
C PRO A 82 7.61 6.03 14.71
N SER A 83 7.44 6.94 13.78
CA SER A 83 8.34 8.09 13.62
C SER A 83 7.59 9.36 13.21
N LEU A 84 8.14 10.50 13.59
CA LEU A 84 7.78 11.82 13.07
C LEU A 84 8.86 12.28 12.08
N TYR A 85 8.48 12.42 10.81
CA TYR A 85 9.33 12.97 9.79
C TYR A 85 8.81 14.35 9.35
N MET A 86 9.69 15.35 9.31
CA MET A 86 9.34 16.70 8.88
C MET A 86 10.43 17.25 7.96
N GLN A 87 10.05 17.65 6.75
CA GLN A 87 10.94 18.27 5.77
C GLN A 87 10.31 19.53 5.21
N HIS A 88 10.93 20.69 5.47
CA HIS A 88 10.51 21.92 4.83
C HIS A 88 10.87 21.91 3.34
N LYS A 89 9.89 22.30 2.50
CA LYS A 89 10.05 22.61 1.07
C LYS A 89 9.27 23.88 0.76
N ASP A 90 9.77 24.69 -0.15
CA ASP A 90 9.11 25.91 -0.61
C ASP A 90 8.05 25.55 -1.67
N VAL A 91 6.91 25.06 -1.19
CA VAL A 91 5.72 24.68 -1.97
C VAL A 91 4.47 25.11 -1.20
N GLU A 92 3.37 25.39 -1.89
CA GLU A 92 2.16 25.94 -1.27
C GLU A 92 1.46 25.01 -0.28
N GLN A 93 1.56 23.69 -0.50
CA GLN A 93 0.86 22.71 0.32
C GLN A 93 1.82 21.90 1.18
N VAL A 94 1.29 21.37 2.27
CA VAL A 94 1.93 20.32 3.06
C VAL A 94 1.34 18.97 2.64
N HIS A 95 2.19 18.07 2.18
CA HIS A 95 1.88 16.67 1.98
C HIS A 95 2.03 15.96 3.33
N MET A 96 0.92 15.47 3.84
CA MET A 96 0.85 14.75 5.10
C MET A 96 0.57 13.27 4.83
N ILE A 97 1.35 12.41 5.46
CA ILE A 97 1.10 10.96 5.49
C ILE A 97 1.03 10.51 6.95
N ILE A 98 -0.07 9.89 7.31
CA ILE A 98 -0.22 9.13 8.55
C ILE A 98 -0.07 7.66 8.16
N ALA A 99 0.79 6.90 8.87
CA ALA A 99 1.03 5.51 8.55
C ALA A 99 0.97 4.61 9.78
N PHE A 100 0.53 3.37 9.53
CA PHE A 100 0.51 2.27 10.49
C PHE A 100 1.17 1.04 9.87
N GLU A 101 1.73 0.16 10.73
CA GLU A 101 2.07 -1.19 10.30
C GLU A 101 0.82 -1.93 9.82
N SER A 102 0.94 -2.68 8.75
CA SER A 102 -0.16 -3.39 8.14
C SER A 102 0.25 -4.79 7.70
N LEU A 103 -0.60 -5.43 6.92
CA LEU A 103 -0.49 -6.80 6.50
C LEU A 103 0.67 -7.02 5.54
N ASP A 104 1.35 -8.15 5.66
CA ASP A 104 2.21 -8.65 4.60
C ASP A 104 1.36 -9.23 3.45
N TYR A 105 2.02 -9.56 2.34
CA TYR A 105 1.35 -9.97 1.10
C TYR A 105 0.50 -11.24 1.27
N TYR A 106 0.90 -12.16 2.15
CA TYR A 106 0.25 -13.48 2.32
C TYR A 106 -0.81 -13.50 3.43
N ASP A 107 -1.07 -12.36 4.08
CA ASP A 107 -1.98 -12.31 5.21
C ASP A 107 -3.43 -12.55 4.78
N PRO A 108 -4.15 -13.51 5.40
CA PRO A 108 -5.54 -13.81 5.06
C PRO A 108 -6.53 -12.66 5.35
N GLU A 109 -6.18 -11.72 6.22
CA GLU A 109 -7.02 -10.54 6.52
C GLU A 109 -7.04 -9.51 5.37
N ARG A 110 -6.39 -9.77 4.22
CA ARG A 110 -6.32 -8.85 3.06
C ARG A 110 -7.68 -8.39 2.53
N TYR A 111 -8.71 -9.23 2.62
CA TYR A 111 -10.07 -8.86 2.21
C TYR A 111 -10.72 -7.90 3.19
N ILE A 112 -10.47 -8.09 4.48
CA ILE A 112 -10.90 -7.16 5.53
C ILE A 112 -10.19 -5.81 5.33
N LEU A 113 -8.89 -5.82 5.05
CA LEU A 113 -8.12 -4.60 4.74
C LEU A 113 -8.71 -3.86 3.53
N SER A 114 -9.13 -4.57 2.48
CA SER A 114 -9.76 -3.96 1.30
C SER A 114 -11.07 -3.24 1.66
N VAL A 115 -11.91 -3.88 2.47
CA VAL A 115 -13.15 -3.29 2.98
C VAL A 115 -12.86 -2.08 3.88
N VAL A 116 -11.92 -2.21 4.81
CA VAL A 116 -11.49 -1.11 5.70
C VAL A 116 -10.92 0.06 4.91
N ASN A 117 -10.10 -0.20 3.88
CA ASN A 117 -9.57 0.85 3.03
C ASN A 117 -10.67 1.59 2.27
N SER A 118 -11.60 0.87 1.64
CA SER A 118 -12.74 1.46 0.92
C SER A 118 -13.63 2.29 1.85
N LEU A 119 -13.89 1.81 3.08
CA LEU A 119 -14.65 2.51 4.10
C LEU A 119 -13.95 3.79 4.57
N LEU A 120 -12.64 3.72 4.78
CA LEU A 120 -11.87 4.81 5.39
C LEU A 120 -11.52 5.92 4.40
N GLY A 121 -10.90 5.60 3.26
CA GLY A 121 -10.39 6.60 2.32
C GLY A 121 -10.20 6.12 0.89
N GLY A 122 -10.69 4.94 0.52
CA GLY A 122 -10.46 4.33 -0.78
C GLY A 122 -11.30 4.90 -1.93
N ASN A 123 -12.37 5.65 -1.64
CA ASN A 123 -13.26 6.22 -2.65
C ASN A 123 -13.97 7.49 -2.16
N VAL A 124 -14.80 8.09 -3.03
CA VAL A 124 -15.52 9.34 -2.75
C VAL A 124 -16.60 9.21 -1.66
N ASN A 125 -17.09 8.02 -1.38
CA ASN A 125 -18.07 7.77 -0.32
C ASN A 125 -17.42 7.43 1.03
N SER A 126 -16.09 7.39 1.07
CA SER A 126 -15.33 7.05 2.28
C SER A 126 -15.43 8.11 3.36
N ARG A 127 -15.23 7.70 4.62
CA ARG A 127 -15.35 8.61 5.77
C ARG A 127 -14.39 9.80 5.72
N LEU A 128 -13.14 9.56 5.32
CA LEU A 128 -12.14 10.63 5.18
C LEU A 128 -12.56 11.64 4.11
N PHE A 129 -13.00 11.14 2.95
CA PHE A 129 -13.42 12.01 1.86
C PHE A 129 -14.66 12.84 2.24
N GLN A 130 -15.69 12.20 2.75
CA GLN A 130 -16.93 12.88 3.13
C GLN A 130 -16.72 13.89 4.26
N THR A 131 -16.03 13.49 5.33
CA THR A 131 -15.87 14.39 6.49
C THR A 131 -14.87 15.50 6.20
N ILE A 132 -13.66 15.17 5.69
CA ILE A 132 -12.55 16.15 5.64
C ILE A 132 -12.62 17.01 4.38
N ARG A 133 -12.99 16.41 3.24
CA ARG A 133 -13.07 17.14 1.99
C ARG A 133 -14.43 17.80 1.78
N GLU A 134 -15.54 17.05 1.89
CA GLU A 134 -16.87 17.56 1.55
C GLU A 134 -17.47 18.41 2.67
N GLU A 135 -17.49 17.92 3.92
CA GLU A 135 -18.13 18.63 5.03
C GLU A 135 -17.24 19.76 5.60
N MET A 136 -15.95 19.48 5.84
CA MET A 136 -15.05 20.44 6.47
C MET A 136 -14.30 21.33 5.47
N GLY A 137 -14.14 20.91 4.19
CA GLY A 137 -13.43 21.66 3.15
C GLY A 137 -11.93 21.85 3.44
N LEU A 138 -11.32 20.96 4.22
CA LEU A 138 -9.93 21.11 4.71
C LEU A 138 -8.87 20.57 3.76
N SER A 139 -9.22 19.66 2.86
CA SER A 139 -8.26 19.05 1.94
C SER A 139 -8.94 18.74 0.60
N TYR A 140 -8.28 19.10 -0.51
CA TYR A 140 -8.74 18.71 -1.84
C TYR A 140 -8.38 17.25 -2.17
N ALA A 141 -7.23 16.79 -1.71
CA ALA A 141 -6.77 15.42 -1.93
C ALA A 141 -6.58 14.71 -0.59
N ILE A 142 -7.50 13.81 -0.26
CA ILE A 142 -7.42 12.92 0.90
C ILE A 142 -7.86 11.53 0.48
N TYR A 143 -7.04 10.53 0.81
CA TYR A 143 -7.32 9.12 0.53
C TYR A 143 -6.48 8.20 1.41
N SER A 144 -6.84 6.91 1.44
CA SER A 144 -6.06 5.87 2.09
C SER A 144 -5.70 4.76 1.13
N TYR A 145 -4.60 4.07 1.41
CA TYR A 145 -4.16 2.90 0.65
C TYR A 145 -3.27 2.00 1.49
N GLY A 146 -3.32 0.71 1.21
CA GLY A 146 -2.41 -0.30 1.76
C GLY A 146 -1.28 -0.62 0.80
N GLY A 147 -0.09 -0.87 1.32
CA GLY A 147 1.05 -1.40 0.58
C GLY A 147 1.57 -2.66 1.29
N SER A 148 1.35 -3.83 0.68
CA SER A 148 1.80 -5.11 1.22
C SER A 148 3.00 -5.64 0.43
N TYR A 149 4.02 -6.09 1.16
CA TYR A 149 5.22 -6.74 0.66
C TYR A 149 5.37 -8.10 1.34
N GLU A 150 6.21 -8.99 0.82
CA GLU A 150 6.43 -10.31 1.41
C GLU A 150 6.89 -10.28 2.88
N LYS A 151 7.59 -9.24 3.29
CA LYS A 151 8.22 -9.14 4.61
C LYS A 151 7.65 -8.03 5.49
N GLY A 152 6.48 -7.49 5.14
CA GLY A 152 5.77 -6.47 5.91
C GLY A 152 4.85 -5.64 5.05
N GLY A 153 4.09 -4.75 5.67
CA GLY A 153 3.19 -3.84 4.99
C GLY A 153 2.96 -2.56 5.77
N LEU A 154 2.47 -1.56 5.07
CA LEU A 154 2.07 -0.28 5.64
C LEU A 154 0.69 0.11 5.14
N PHE A 155 -0.11 0.70 6.02
CA PHE A 155 -1.32 1.38 5.66
C PHE A 155 -1.10 2.90 5.76
N HIS A 156 -1.49 3.63 4.73
CA HIS A 156 -1.25 5.06 4.61
C HIS A 156 -2.55 5.82 4.51
N ILE A 157 -2.59 6.97 5.16
CA ILE A 157 -3.60 8.01 4.94
C ILE A 157 -2.84 9.24 4.45
N TYR A 158 -3.11 9.65 3.23
CA TYR A 158 -2.50 10.81 2.61
C TYR A 158 -3.47 11.98 2.59
N ALA A 159 -2.96 13.19 2.85
CA ALA A 159 -3.68 14.44 2.61
C ALA A 159 -2.73 15.52 2.08
N ALA A 160 -3.21 16.30 1.09
CA ALA A 160 -2.57 17.52 0.65
C ALA A 160 -3.36 18.71 1.24
N VAL A 161 -2.73 19.49 2.10
CA VAL A 161 -3.41 20.51 2.90
C VAL A 161 -2.65 21.83 2.94
N HIS A 162 -3.35 22.93 3.17
CA HIS A 162 -2.70 24.18 3.52
C HIS A 162 -2.01 24.05 4.90
N PRO A 163 -0.85 24.68 5.17
CA PRO A 163 -0.14 24.56 6.43
C PRO A 163 -1.03 24.72 7.69
N ASN A 164 -1.94 25.69 7.67
CA ASN A 164 -2.87 25.93 8.79
C ASN A 164 -3.92 24.81 9.00
N GLN A 165 -4.08 23.92 8.03
CA GLN A 165 -5.06 22.80 8.08
C GLN A 165 -4.45 21.48 8.56
N VAL A 166 -3.13 21.41 8.74
CA VAL A 166 -2.43 20.18 9.19
C VAL A 166 -3.01 19.69 10.52
N ARG A 167 -3.11 20.57 11.53
CA ARG A 167 -3.63 20.19 12.86
C ARG A 167 -5.10 19.75 12.83
N PRO A 168 -6.04 20.50 12.25
CA PRO A 168 -7.44 20.07 12.19
C PRO A 168 -7.65 18.80 11.35
N VAL A 169 -6.91 18.60 10.27
CA VAL A 169 -6.99 17.37 9.47
C VAL A 169 -6.43 16.18 10.25
N LEU A 170 -5.28 16.32 10.91
CA LEU A 170 -4.72 15.26 11.76
C LEU A 170 -5.71 14.86 12.86
N LYS A 171 -6.33 15.85 13.53
CA LYS A 171 -7.36 15.59 14.54
C LYS A 171 -8.56 14.82 13.95
N ALA A 172 -9.10 15.28 12.83
CA ALA A 172 -10.25 14.63 12.19
C ALA A 172 -9.95 13.18 11.79
N VAL A 173 -8.74 12.89 11.27
CA VAL A 173 -8.31 11.52 10.95
C VAL A 173 -8.29 10.66 12.22
N VAL A 174 -7.70 11.15 13.31
CA VAL A 174 -7.64 10.43 14.59
C VAL A 174 -9.06 10.18 15.13
N ASP A 175 -9.94 11.17 15.11
CA ASP A 175 -11.33 11.04 15.55
C ASP A 175 -12.09 9.97 14.75
N ILE A 176 -11.92 9.93 13.42
CA ILE A 176 -12.53 8.91 12.55
C ILE A 176 -12.03 7.51 12.90
N ILE A 177 -10.72 7.35 13.10
CA ILE A 177 -10.13 6.06 13.50
C ILE A 177 -10.67 5.63 14.87
N GLN A 178 -10.69 6.52 15.84
CA GLN A 178 -11.22 6.22 17.18
C GLN A 178 -12.69 5.83 17.13
N LYS A 179 -13.49 6.48 16.29
CA LYS A 179 -14.90 6.13 16.10
C LYS A 179 -15.04 4.73 15.50
N LEU A 180 -14.24 4.37 14.50
CA LEU A 180 -14.22 3.02 13.94
C LEU A 180 -13.79 1.94 14.93
N LYS A 181 -12.92 2.27 15.88
CA LYS A 181 -12.52 1.34 16.96
C LYS A 181 -13.64 1.10 17.98
N LYS A 182 -14.50 2.09 18.23
CA LYS A 182 -15.55 2.06 19.27
C LYS A 182 -16.89 1.56 18.75
N GLU A 183 -17.28 1.98 17.55
CA GLU A 183 -18.59 1.74 16.98
C GLU A 183 -18.53 0.72 15.87
N LEU A 184 -19.56 -0.11 15.76
CA LEU A 184 -19.75 -0.97 14.58
C LEU A 184 -20.18 -0.11 13.38
N VAL A 185 -19.69 -0.51 12.22
CA VAL A 185 -20.18 0.02 10.95
C VAL A 185 -21.62 -0.41 10.76
N SER A 186 -22.49 0.48 10.32
CA SER A 186 -23.90 0.12 10.07
C SER A 186 -24.01 -0.87 8.90
N ASP A 187 -25.01 -1.74 8.94
CA ASP A 187 -25.26 -2.74 7.88
C ASP A 187 -25.37 -2.09 6.50
N ARG A 188 -26.00 -0.90 6.41
CA ARG A 188 -26.14 -0.16 5.16
C ARG A 188 -24.79 0.34 4.65
N GLU A 189 -23.96 0.91 5.51
CA GLU A 189 -22.64 1.42 5.13
C GLU A 189 -21.72 0.27 4.70
N LEU A 190 -21.70 -0.82 5.47
CA LEU A 190 -20.93 -2.01 5.16
C LEU A 190 -21.37 -2.64 3.83
N TYR A 191 -22.68 -2.72 3.57
CA TYR A 191 -23.19 -3.21 2.29
C TYR A 191 -22.70 -2.36 1.12
N ILE A 192 -22.83 -1.02 1.20
CA ILE A 192 -22.37 -0.10 0.14
C ILE A 192 -20.87 -0.26 -0.12
N VAL A 193 -20.07 -0.33 0.94
CA VAL A 193 -18.61 -0.50 0.81
C VAL A 193 -18.25 -1.82 0.14
N LYS A 194 -18.88 -2.93 0.56
CA LYS A 194 -18.64 -4.25 -0.02
C LYS A 194 -19.02 -4.30 -1.50
N GLU A 195 -20.16 -3.74 -1.87
CA GLU A 195 -20.58 -3.67 -3.28
C GLU A 195 -19.65 -2.77 -4.12
N SER A 196 -19.13 -1.69 -3.55
CA SER A 196 -18.11 -0.86 -4.20
C SER A 196 -16.84 -1.66 -4.48
N VAL A 197 -16.29 -2.37 -3.48
CA VAL A 197 -15.06 -3.17 -3.64
C VAL A 197 -15.25 -4.28 -4.67
N LYS A 198 -16.39 -4.98 -4.65
CA LYS A 198 -16.70 -6.01 -5.66
C LYS A 198 -16.80 -5.44 -7.07
N THR A 199 -17.46 -4.29 -7.20
CA THR A 199 -17.59 -3.60 -8.49
C THR A 199 -16.23 -3.20 -9.04
N ASP A 200 -15.35 -2.65 -8.19
CA ASP A 200 -14.00 -2.26 -8.58
C ASP A 200 -13.17 -3.47 -9.03
N LEU A 201 -13.32 -4.64 -8.37
CA LEU A 201 -12.68 -5.89 -8.79
C LEU A 201 -13.15 -6.34 -10.18
N ILE A 202 -14.47 -6.35 -10.41
CA ILE A 202 -15.06 -6.78 -11.71
C ILE A 202 -14.58 -5.84 -12.82
N ILE A 203 -14.68 -4.52 -12.64
CA ILE A 203 -14.24 -3.53 -13.62
C ILE A 203 -12.73 -3.64 -13.86
N SER A 204 -11.95 -3.85 -12.82
CA SER A 204 -10.50 -4.02 -12.93
C SER A 204 -10.13 -5.26 -13.77
N ASP A 205 -10.89 -6.34 -13.66
CA ASP A 205 -10.63 -7.60 -14.40
C ASP A 205 -10.97 -7.50 -15.89
N GLU A 206 -11.78 -6.54 -16.32
CA GLU A 206 -12.02 -6.28 -17.75
C GLU A 206 -10.74 -5.81 -18.47
N SER A 207 -9.80 -5.21 -17.74
CA SER A 207 -8.53 -4.75 -18.28
C SER A 207 -7.55 -5.91 -18.45
N THR A 208 -7.12 -6.17 -19.69
CA THR A 208 -6.06 -7.15 -19.98
C THR A 208 -4.76 -6.85 -19.25
N TYR A 209 -4.43 -5.57 -19.07
CA TYR A 209 -3.27 -5.13 -18.29
C TYR A 209 -3.39 -5.52 -16.80
N ASN A 210 -4.54 -5.33 -16.20
CA ASN A 210 -4.76 -5.71 -14.80
C ASN A 210 -4.72 -7.22 -14.63
N ARG A 211 -5.30 -7.99 -15.57
CA ARG A 211 -5.19 -9.46 -15.58
C ARG A 211 -3.75 -9.93 -15.62
N ILE A 212 -2.94 -9.41 -16.56
CA ILE A 212 -1.52 -9.75 -16.64
C ILE A 212 -0.82 -9.46 -15.32
N SER A 213 -1.08 -8.26 -14.77
CA SER A 213 -0.45 -7.81 -13.54
C SER A 213 -0.81 -8.70 -12.34
N ASN A 214 -2.09 -9.05 -12.21
CA ASN A 214 -2.58 -9.88 -11.11
C ASN A 214 -2.07 -11.32 -11.24
N TYR A 215 -2.23 -11.94 -12.40
CA TYR A 215 -1.80 -13.33 -12.64
C TYR A 215 -0.29 -13.48 -12.55
N GLY A 216 0.45 -12.54 -13.13
CA GLY A 216 1.91 -12.53 -13.06
C GLY A 216 2.41 -12.38 -11.61
N LYS A 217 1.80 -11.50 -10.83
CA LYS A 217 2.14 -11.34 -9.40
C LYS A 217 1.80 -12.60 -8.60
N SER A 218 0.60 -13.13 -8.72
CA SER A 218 0.20 -14.37 -8.02
C SER A 218 1.16 -15.52 -8.33
N TYR A 219 1.53 -15.68 -9.60
CA TYR A 219 2.48 -16.71 -10.01
C TYR A 219 3.88 -16.50 -9.39
N ILE A 220 4.40 -15.26 -9.42
CA ILE A 220 5.71 -14.92 -8.82
C ILE A 220 5.72 -15.19 -7.31
N HIS A 221 4.61 -14.93 -6.63
CA HIS A 221 4.48 -15.16 -5.19
C HIS A 221 4.08 -16.60 -4.82
N GLY A 222 3.94 -17.49 -5.80
CA GLY A 222 3.56 -18.89 -5.57
C GLY A 222 2.14 -19.07 -5.05
N GLU A 223 1.27 -18.09 -5.27
CA GLU A 223 -0.15 -18.18 -4.91
C GLU A 223 -0.97 -18.84 -6.01
N THR A 224 -2.05 -19.49 -5.61
CA THR A 224 -3.08 -19.92 -6.55
C THR A 224 -3.76 -18.68 -7.13
N ILE A 225 -3.93 -18.66 -8.46
CA ILE A 225 -4.67 -17.60 -9.13
C ILE A 225 -6.14 -17.71 -8.68
N GLU A 226 -6.58 -16.67 -7.97
CA GLU A 226 -7.93 -16.55 -7.49
C GLU A 226 -8.82 -15.89 -8.54
N THR A 227 -10.03 -16.38 -8.73
CA THR A 227 -11.00 -15.73 -9.62
C THR A 227 -11.61 -14.49 -8.96
N VAL A 228 -12.17 -13.61 -9.77
CA VAL A 228 -12.88 -12.42 -9.27
C VAL A 228 -14.09 -12.81 -8.43
N GLU A 229 -14.77 -13.89 -8.80
CA GLU A 229 -15.93 -14.44 -8.07
C GLU A 229 -15.54 -14.93 -6.68
N GLU A 230 -14.42 -15.69 -6.57
CA GLU A 230 -13.90 -16.16 -5.28
C GLU A 230 -13.48 -14.99 -4.36
N ALA A 231 -12.81 -13.99 -4.91
CA ALA A 231 -12.45 -12.79 -4.16
C ALA A 231 -13.69 -11.99 -3.72
N ALA A 232 -14.68 -11.84 -4.62
CA ALA A 232 -15.94 -11.17 -4.32
C ALA A 232 -16.75 -11.87 -3.25
N GLU A 233 -16.74 -13.21 -3.22
CA GLU A 233 -17.38 -14.01 -2.17
C GLU A 233 -16.74 -13.74 -0.80
N LYS A 234 -15.40 -13.78 -0.71
CA LYS A 234 -14.66 -13.50 0.54
C LYS A 234 -14.92 -12.08 1.05
N ILE A 235 -14.95 -11.08 0.16
CA ILE A 235 -15.35 -9.71 0.52
C ILE A 235 -16.79 -9.68 1.02
N GLY A 236 -17.70 -10.43 0.38
CA GLY A 236 -19.09 -10.56 0.78
C GLY A 236 -19.28 -11.10 2.20
N GLN A 237 -18.37 -11.93 2.68
CA GLN A 237 -18.43 -12.55 4.02
C GLN A 237 -17.93 -11.62 5.13
N VAL A 238 -17.20 -10.54 4.85
CA VAL A 238 -16.66 -9.62 5.87
C VAL A 238 -17.79 -9.02 6.70
N THR A 239 -17.67 -9.08 8.03
CA THR A 239 -18.64 -8.58 9.01
C THR A 239 -18.23 -7.24 9.62
N ALA A 240 -19.17 -6.54 10.24
CA ALA A 240 -18.89 -5.28 10.95
C ALA A 240 -17.98 -5.49 12.17
N GLU A 241 -18.10 -6.63 12.83
CA GLU A 241 -17.24 -7.07 13.94
C GLU A 241 -15.79 -7.28 13.50
N GLU A 242 -15.58 -7.92 12.35
CA GLU A 242 -14.25 -8.13 11.79
C GLU A 242 -13.60 -6.80 11.37
N VAL A 243 -14.37 -5.88 10.75
CA VAL A 243 -13.90 -4.52 10.43
C VAL A 243 -13.45 -3.81 11.70
N ARG A 244 -14.26 -3.80 12.76
CA ARG A 244 -13.88 -3.17 14.03
C ARG A 244 -12.66 -3.83 14.68
N ALA A 245 -12.63 -5.16 14.74
CA ALA A 245 -11.51 -5.91 15.29
C ALA A 245 -10.20 -5.64 14.53
N PHE A 246 -10.27 -5.57 13.20
CA PHE A 246 -9.14 -5.21 12.35
C PHE A 246 -8.61 -3.79 12.68
N VAL A 247 -9.50 -2.80 12.76
CA VAL A 247 -9.11 -1.42 13.08
C VAL A 247 -8.52 -1.33 14.50
N GLN A 248 -9.08 -2.07 15.47
CA GLN A 248 -8.53 -2.15 16.83
C GLN A 248 -7.13 -2.74 16.86
N LYS A 249 -6.88 -3.78 16.07
CA LYS A 249 -5.60 -4.51 16.00
C LYS A 249 -4.50 -3.71 15.26
N HIS A 250 -4.84 -3.14 14.09
CA HIS A 250 -3.85 -2.58 13.17
C HIS A 250 -3.71 -1.06 13.24
N PHE A 251 -4.72 -0.32 13.71
CA PHE A 251 -4.63 1.14 13.79
C PHE A 251 -4.41 1.59 15.24
N ASP A 252 -3.40 1.00 15.87
CA ASP A 252 -2.95 1.43 17.19
C ASP A 252 -2.29 2.81 17.10
N LEU A 253 -2.94 3.83 17.66
CA LEU A 253 -2.44 5.20 17.65
C LEU A 253 -1.06 5.32 18.31
N SER A 254 -0.74 4.47 19.29
CA SER A 254 0.60 4.45 19.91
C SER A 254 1.71 4.11 18.89
N GLN A 255 1.34 3.43 17.80
CA GLN A 255 2.23 3.04 16.72
C GLN A 255 2.10 3.95 15.47
N MET A 256 1.39 5.06 15.56
CA MET A 256 1.19 5.99 14.46
C MET A 256 2.49 6.69 14.05
N SER A 257 2.85 6.63 12.77
CA SER A 257 3.86 7.50 12.16
C SER A 257 3.20 8.71 11.50
N LEU A 258 3.91 9.84 11.49
CA LEU A 258 3.48 11.06 10.83
C LEU A 258 4.62 11.63 9.98
N SER A 259 4.35 11.87 8.69
CA SER A 259 5.30 12.52 7.78
C SER A 259 4.68 13.80 7.23
N LEU A 260 5.42 14.91 7.31
CA LEU A 260 5.03 16.22 6.82
C LEU A 260 6.12 16.77 5.89
N VAL A 261 5.76 17.03 4.63
CA VAL A 261 6.66 17.60 3.63
C VAL A 261 5.98 18.77 2.93
N GLY A 262 6.54 19.97 3.00
CA GLY A 262 5.97 21.16 2.38
C GLY A 262 6.34 22.45 3.11
N ASP A 263 5.49 23.48 3.03
CA ASP A 263 5.71 24.71 3.79
C ASP A 263 5.41 24.51 5.28
N LEU A 264 6.47 24.30 6.05
CA LEU A 264 6.39 24.06 7.50
C LEU A 264 6.72 25.30 8.34
N LYS A 265 6.74 26.51 7.75
CA LYS A 265 7.10 27.74 8.46
C LYS A 265 6.19 28.04 9.68
N THR A 266 4.92 27.65 9.60
CA THR A 266 3.93 27.83 10.67
C THR A 266 3.70 26.58 11.52
N LEU A 267 4.53 25.57 11.35
CA LEU A 267 4.45 24.26 12.00
C LEU A 267 5.78 23.95 12.72
N PRO A 268 6.05 24.60 13.88
CA PRO A 268 7.26 24.31 14.64
C PRO A 268 7.37 22.82 14.98
N ARG A 269 8.59 22.31 14.89
CA ARG A 269 8.83 20.88 15.12
C ARG A 269 8.41 20.43 16.51
N GLU A 270 8.72 21.21 17.52
CA GLU A 270 8.42 20.93 18.91
C GLU A 270 6.90 20.80 19.15
N GLU A 271 6.10 21.69 18.58
CA GLU A 271 4.64 21.64 18.70
C GLU A 271 4.04 20.42 17.96
N MET A 272 4.59 20.09 16.80
CA MET A 272 4.12 18.91 16.05
C MET A 272 4.53 17.61 16.73
N GLU A 273 5.68 17.58 17.39
CA GLU A 273 6.15 16.45 18.18
C GLU A 273 5.28 16.24 19.43
N GLU A 274 4.94 17.33 20.13
CA GLU A 274 4.00 17.30 21.26
C GLU A 274 2.60 16.81 20.83
N LEU A 275 2.06 17.34 19.74
CA LEU A 275 0.77 16.92 19.20
C LEU A 275 0.77 15.45 18.77
N TRP A 276 1.79 15.01 18.06
CA TRP A 276 1.97 13.61 17.66
C TRP A 276 2.07 12.68 18.87
N MET A 277 2.83 13.07 19.89
CA MET A 277 2.93 12.32 21.16
C MET A 277 1.62 12.28 21.94
N THR A 278 0.86 13.38 21.93
CA THR A 278 -0.46 13.44 22.58
C THR A 278 -1.39 12.35 21.99
N TYR A 279 -1.54 12.30 20.66
CA TYR A 279 -2.38 11.28 20.03
C TYR A 279 -1.88 9.84 20.25
N ARG A 280 -0.57 9.65 20.40
CA ARG A 280 0.01 8.33 20.67
C ARG A 280 -0.17 7.87 22.12
N THR A 281 -0.35 8.80 23.04
CA THR A 281 -0.51 8.50 24.48
C THR A 281 -1.96 8.58 24.97
N GLU A 282 -2.85 9.21 24.20
CA GLU A 282 -4.28 9.16 24.49
C GLU A 282 -4.77 7.72 24.48
N LYS A 283 -5.13 7.22 25.65
CA LYS A 283 -5.74 5.88 25.78
C LYS A 283 -7.07 5.88 25.02
N ALA A 284 -7.18 4.96 24.05
CA ALA A 284 -8.39 4.72 23.26
C ALA A 284 -9.61 4.34 24.12
#